data_11d170a5e5c9c377e747761b49c34e37
#
_entry.id   11d170a5e5c9c377e747761b49c34e37
#
_cell.length_a   1.000
_cell.length_b   1.000
_cell.length_c   1.000
_cell.angle_alpha   90.00
_cell.angle_beta   90.00
_cell.angle_gamma   90.00
#
_symmetry.space_group_name_H-M   'P 1'
#
loop_
_entity.id
_entity.type
_entity.pdbx_description
1 polymer ?
#
loop_
_entity_poly.entity_id
_entity_poly.type
_entity_poly.pdbx_seq_one_letter_code
_entity_poly.pdbx_strand_id
1 'polypeptide(L)'
;IPYYILGLSLKHLNRPNTSLNKEKKYSTPISLSLQAGYEFDVNPYDQSFLPRYTHMFTYFSLTSFNKSLYLNLIEEIRMGEFSLGLNQKISSVDQFNLNNLGFSVALSLENFEFGFSYSFPVRSMAKVHSPSIFEIILTFDFSKFRRNQRGFFKHLQTDNYR
;
A
#
# COMPACT_ATOMS: atom_id res chain seq x y z
N ILE A 1 19.99 6.06 7.42
CA ILE A 1 19.62 4.76 8.05
C ILE A 1 18.40 4.27 7.29
N PRO A 2 18.44 3.05 6.71
CA PRO A 2 17.29 2.52 6.01
C PRO A 2 16.10 2.36 6.98
N TYR A 3 14.92 2.72 6.50
CA TYR A 3 13.70 2.61 7.28
C TYR A 3 12.95 1.32 6.91
N TYR A 4 12.52 0.56 7.90
CA TYR A 4 11.74 -0.65 7.70
C TYR A 4 10.51 -0.69 8.61
N ILE A 5 9.44 -1.29 8.12
CA ILE A 5 8.19 -1.52 8.84
C ILE A 5 7.92 -3.03 8.84
N LEU A 6 7.52 -3.55 9.99
CA LEU A 6 6.99 -4.90 10.11
C LEU A 6 5.68 -4.86 10.87
N GLY A 7 4.69 -5.57 10.39
CA GLY A 7 3.38 -5.64 11.02
C GLY A 7 2.77 -7.03 10.94
N LEU A 8 2.11 -7.45 12.02
CA LEU A 8 1.32 -8.67 12.11
C LEU A 8 -0.08 -8.32 12.61
N SER A 9 -1.10 -8.81 11.94
CA SER A 9 -2.49 -8.60 12.32
C SER A 9 -3.28 -9.90 12.28
N LEU A 10 -4.05 -10.13 13.33
CA LEU A 10 -4.94 -11.28 13.46
C LEU A 10 -6.36 -10.80 13.71
N LYS A 11 -7.31 -11.19 12.85
CA LYS A 11 -8.71 -10.78 12.93
C LYS A 11 -9.63 -11.99 13.08
N HIS A 12 -10.80 -11.76 13.66
CA HIS A 12 -11.86 -12.77 13.82
C HIS A 12 -11.44 -13.99 14.68
N LEU A 13 -10.61 -13.80 15.71
CA LEU A 13 -10.20 -14.86 16.63
C LEU A 13 -11.38 -15.56 17.31
N ASN A 14 -12.41 -14.80 17.65
CA ASN A 14 -13.64 -15.27 18.28
C ASN A 14 -14.62 -15.92 17.29
N ARG A 15 -14.29 -15.98 15.97
CA ARG A 15 -15.12 -16.55 14.91
C ARG A 15 -16.60 -16.18 15.04
N PRO A 16 -16.96 -14.90 15.00
CA PRO A 16 -18.33 -14.45 15.22
C PRO A 16 -19.27 -15.09 14.21
N ASN A 17 -20.47 -15.45 14.68
CA ASN A 17 -21.53 -15.92 13.79
C ASN A 17 -22.19 -14.70 13.12
N THR A 18 -22.06 -14.59 11.81
CA THR A 18 -22.62 -13.50 10.99
C THR A 18 -23.88 -13.90 10.24
N SER A 19 -24.43 -15.09 10.51
CA SER A 19 -25.66 -15.55 9.86
C SER A 19 -26.87 -14.76 10.35
N LEU A 20 -27.64 -14.19 9.42
CA LEU A 20 -28.95 -13.59 9.68
C LEU A 20 -30.02 -14.66 9.91
N ASN A 21 -29.79 -15.88 9.46
CA ASN A 21 -30.70 -17.02 9.66
C ASN A 21 -30.31 -17.79 10.92
N LYS A 22 -31.24 -17.95 11.87
CA LYS A 22 -31.03 -18.69 13.13
C LYS A 22 -30.72 -20.18 12.92
N GLU A 23 -31.15 -20.76 11.81
CA GLU A 23 -30.97 -22.19 11.50
C GLU A 23 -29.58 -22.50 10.90
N LYS A 24 -28.92 -21.51 10.26
CA LYS A 24 -27.61 -21.71 9.65
C LYS A 24 -26.55 -20.90 10.40
N LYS A 25 -25.63 -21.60 11.04
CA LYS A 25 -24.46 -20.96 11.67
C LYS A 25 -23.39 -20.71 10.61
N TYR A 26 -23.12 -19.45 10.29
CA TYR A 26 -21.99 -19.06 9.45
C TYR A 26 -20.92 -18.38 10.32
N SER A 27 -19.87 -19.09 10.62
CA SER A 27 -18.75 -18.59 11.41
C SER A 27 -17.75 -17.88 10.50
N THR A 28 -17.42 -16.64 10.81
CA THR A 28 -16.42 -15.88 10.07
C THR A 28 -15.04 -16.53 10.22
N PRO A 29 -14.32 -16.82 9.13
CA PRO A 29 -12.99 -17.42 9.21
C PRO A 29 -11.99 -16.46 9.83
N ILE A 30 -10.94 -17.01 10.47
CA ILE A 30 -9.81 -16.24 10.99
C ILE A 30 -9.05 -15.63 9.81
N SER A 31 -8.65 -14.38 9.93
CA SER A 31 -7.78 -13.71 8.97
C SER A 31 -6.43 -13.39 9.63
N LEU A 32 -5.36 -13.81 8.99
CA LEU A 32 -3.98 -13.51 9.37
C LEU A 32 -3.37 -12.62 8.30
N SER A 33 -2.78 -11.49 8.71
CA SER A 33 -2.07 -10.59 7.80
C SER A 33 -0.66 -10.33 8.30
N LEU A 34 0.32 -10.48 7.41
CA LEU A 34 1.71 -10.09 7.59
C LEU A 34 2.00 -8.92 6.67
N GLN A 35 2.71 -7.91 7.18
CA GLN A 35 3.06 -6.70 6.43
C GLN A 35 4.54 -6.41 6.62
N ALA A 36 5.21 -6.02 5.55
CA ALA A 36 6.58 -5.55 5.59
C ALA A 36 6.76 -4.39 4.61
N GLY A 37 7.56 -3.41 5.00
CA GLY A 37 7.93 -2.28 4.16
C GLY A 37 9.39 -1.91 4.38
N TYR A 38 10.02 -1.47 3.32
CA TYR A 38 11.41 -1.05 3.31
C TYR A 38 11.60 0.16 2.42
N GLU A 39 12.31 1.16 2.94
CA GLU A 39 12.71 2.36 2.21
C GLU A 39 14.22 2.39 2.04
N PHE A 40 14.69 2.66 0.84
CA PHE A 40 16.10 2.78 0.53
C PHE A 40 16.39 3.96 -0.40
N ASP A 41 17.56 4.54 -0.23
CA ASP A 41 18.07 5.60 -1.07
C ASP A 41 18.55 4.99 -2.40
N VAL A 42 17.98 5.45 -3.50
CA VAL A 42 18.34 4.99 -4.85
C VAL A 42 19.51 5.78 -5.42
N ASN A 43 19.75 6.99 -4.90
CA ASN A 43 20.81 7.88 -5.38
C ASN A 43 21.81 8.29 -4.28
N PRO A 44 22.44 7.34 -3.57
CA PRO A 44 23.32 7.65 -2.45
C PRO A 44 24.60 8.39 -2.87
N TYR A 45 24.96 8.37 -4.14
CA TYR A 45 26.17 9.00 -4.68
C TYR A 45 25.89 10.24 -5.53
N ASP A 46 24.67 10.79 -5.47
CA ASP A 46 24.28 12.01 -6.19
C ASP A 46 24.59 11.94 -7.71
N GLN A 47 24.19 10.85 -8.34
CA GLN A 47 24.37 10.67 -9.78
C GLN A 47 23.50 11.66 -10.56
N SER A 48 24.06 12.31 -11.58
CA SER A 48 23.41 13.39 -12.33
C SER A 48 22.12 12.98 -13.09
N PHE A 49 21.88 11.68 -13.24
CA PHE A 49 20.68 11.15 -13.92
C PHE A 49 19.42 11.21 -13.06
N LEU A 50 19.56 11.08 -11.74
CA LEU A 50 18.43 11.09 -10.80
C LEU A 50 18.46 12.36 -9.95
N PRO A 51 17.30 12.92 -9.61
CA PRO A 51 17.23 14.01 -8.65
C PRO A 51 17.87 13.62 -7.31
N ARG A 52 18.43 14.60 -6.61
CA ARG A 52 18.88 14.42 -5.23
C ARG A 52 17.72 13.93 -4.37
N TYR A 53 18.01 13.08 -3.38
CA TYR A 53 17.00 12.53 -2.47
C TYR A 53 15.92 11.69 -3.19
N THR A 54 16.35 10.87 -4.16
CA THR A 54 15.48 9.85 -4.74
C THR A 54 15.45 8.63 -3.83
N HIS A 55 14.27 8.34 -3.30
CA HIS A 55 14.02 7.19 -2.44
C HIS A 55 13.07 6.21 -3.12
N MET A 56 13.28 4.93 -2.89
CA MET A 56 12.35 3.88 -3.28
C MET A 56 11.79 3.22 -2.03
N PHE A 57 10.47 3.12 -2.00
CA PHE A 57 9.74 2.42 -0.96
C PHE A 57 9.07 1.19 -1.54
N THR A 58 9.30 0.04 -0.91
CA THR A 58 8.64 -1.22 -1.26
C THR A 58 7.83 -1.70 -0.08
N TYR A 59 6.54 -1.93 -0.28
CA TYR A 59 5.63 -2.43 0.72
C TYR A 59 4.97 -3.73 0.25
N PHE A 60 4.97 -4.69 1.14
CA PHE A 60 4.43 -6.02 0.93
C PHE A 60 3.38 -6.32 2.00
N SER A 61 2.24 -6.85 1.60
CA SER A 61 1.18 -7.31 2.51
C SER A 61 0.66 -8.66 2.06
N LEU A 62 0.77 -9.65 2.92
CA LEU A 62 0.25 -11.01 2.72
C LEU A 62 -0.90 -11.25 3.68
N THR A 63 -2.08 -11.54 3.17
CA THR A 63 -3.28 -11.83 3.97
C THR A 63 -3.80 -13.22 3.64
N SER A 64 -3.96 -14.06 4.66
CA SER A 64 -4.62 -15.36 4.57
C SER A 64 -6.04 -15.23 5.10
N PHE A 65 -7.03 -15.57 4.28
CA PHE A 65 -8.43 -15.57 4.63
C PHE A 65 -9.18 -16.69 3.93
N ASN A 66 -9.91 -17.51 4.67
CA ASN A 66 -10.76 -18.58 4.13
C ASN A 66 -10.06 -19.47 3.08
N LYS A 67 -8.87 -19.99 3.41
CA LYS A 67 -8.02 -20.82 2.52
C LYS A 67 -7.48 -20.10 1.28
N SER A 68 -7.71 -18.82 1.14
CA SER A 68 -7.16 -17.99 0.06
C SER A 68 -6.04 -17.12 0.59
N LEU A 69 -5.02 -16.90 -0.23
CA LEU A 69 -3.93 -15.98 0.03
C LEU A 69 -4.08 -14.75 -0.87
N TYR A 70 -3.94 -13.59 -0.27
CA TYR A 70 -3.96 -12.30 -0.95
C TYR A 70 -2.62 -11.61 -0.70
N LEU A 71 -1.93 -11.33 -1.78
CA LEU A 71 -0.68 -10.61 -1.77
C LEU A 71 -0.91 -9.23 -2.40
N ASN A 72 -0.47 -8.20 -1.70
CA ASN A 72 -0.42 -6.84 -2.23
C ASN A 72 1.02 -6.37 -2.17
N LEU A 73 1.56 -5.95 -3.32
CA LEU A 73 2.88 -5.36 -3.46
C LEU A 73 2.71 -3.94 -3.96
N ILE A 74 3.31 -2.99 -3.24
CA ILE A 74 3.33 -1.58 -3.60
C ILE A 74 4.78 -1.16 -3.69
N GLU A 75 5.14 -0.56 -4.81
CA GLU A 75 6.45 0.02 -5.07
C GLU A 75 6.26 1.49 -5.40
N GLU A 76 6.97 2.37 -4.73
CA GLU A 76 6.90 3.80 -4.95
C GLU A 76 8.31 4.38 -5.06
N ILE A 77 8.55 5.17 -6.10
CA ILE A 77 9.76 5.95 -6.27
C ILE A 77 9.39 7.41 -6.01
N ARG A 78 10.09 8.03 -5.07
CA ARG A 78 9.95 9.43 -4.72
C ARG A 78 11.16 10.22 -5.20
N MET A 79 10.89 11.28 -5.95
CA MET A 79 11.89 12.17 -6.55
C MET A 79 11.58 13.61 -6.11
N GLY A 80 12.14 14.02 -4.96
CA GLY A 80 11.83 15.33 -4.38
C GLY A 80 10.35 15.48 -4.01
N GLU A 81 9.65 16.34 -4.73
CA GLU A 81 8.22 16.62 -4.50
C GLU A 81 7.27 15.68 -5.26
N PHE A 82 7.80 14.88 -6.16
CA PHE A 82 7.04 14.00 -7.04
C PHE A 82 7.22 12.53 -6.67
N SER A 83 6.14 11.74 -6.70
CA SER A 83 6.23 10.30 -6.55
C SER A 83 5.46 9.54 -7.61
N LEU A 84 5.98 8.37 -7.95
CA LEU A 84 5.37 7.40 -8.86
C LEU A 84 5.27 6.06 -8.15
N GLY A 85 4.10 5.44 -8.23
CA GLY A 85 3.88 4.14 -7.59
C GLY A 85 3.28 3.12 -8.52
N LEU A 86 3.59 1.86 -8.22
CA LEU A 86 3.03 0.66 -8.82
C LEU A 86 2.40 -0.19 -7.72
N ASN A 87 1.17 -0.65 -7.94
CA ASN A 87 0.45 -1.50 -7.02
C ASN A 87 0.02 -2.80 -7.73
N GLN A 88 0.38 -3.93 -7.15
CA GLN A 88 0.10 -5.25 -7.70
C GLN A 88 -0.69 -6.05 -6.68
N LYS A 89 -1.89 -6.52 -7.06
CA LYS A 89 -2.72 -7.39 -6.22
C LYS A 89 -2.77 -8.78 -6.83
N ILE A 90 -2.26 -9.75 -6.09
CA ILE A 90 -2.19 -11.15 -6.47
C ILE A 90 -3.07 -11.94 -5.52
N SER A 91 -3.86 -12.86 -5.99
CA SER A 91 -4.58 -13.81 -5.15
C SER A 91 -4.31 -15.23 -5.55
N SER A 92 -4.36 -16.13 -4.57
CA SER A 92 -4.28 -17.57 -4.76
C SER A 92 -5.55 -18.18 -4.20
N VAL A 93 -6.46 -18.57 -5.09
CA VAL A 93 -7.61 -19.42 -4.75
C VAL A 93 -7.30 -20.85 -5.18
N ASP A 94 -6.86 -21.03 -6.42
CA ASP A 94 -6.38 -22.31 -6.96
C ASP A 94 -4.94 -22.21 -7.44
N GLN A 95 -4.55 -21.05 -7.99
CA GLN A 95 -3.21 -20.70 -8.47
C GLN A 95 -2.93 -19.24 -8.16
N PHE A 96 -1.64 -18.86 -8.09
CA PHE A 96 -1.24 -17.46 -7.96
C PHE A 96 -1.55 -16.70 -9.26
N ASN A 97 -2.47 -15.76 -9.18
CA ASN A 97 -2.89 -14.94 -10.31
C ASN A 97 -2.78 -13.46 -9.96
N LEU A 98 -2.22 -12.69 -10.88
CA LEU A 98 -2.25 -11.23 -10.82
C LEU A 98 -3.68 -10.77 -11.15
N ASN A 99 -4.37 -10.22 -10.17
CA ASN A 99 -5.76 -9.80 -10.34
C ASN A 99 -5.85 -8.35 -10.79
N ASN A 100 -5.13 -7.47 -10.10
CA ASN A 100 -5.17 -6.04 -10.37
C ASN A 100 -3.76 -5.48 -10.48
N LEU A 101 -3.61 -4.53 -11.41
CA LEU A 101 -2.45 -3.68 -11.55
C LEU A 101 -2.90 -2.23 -11.39
N GLY A 102 -2.17 -1.47 -10.60
CA GLY A 102 -2.47 -0.06 -10.36
C GLY A 102 -1.24 0.81 -10.47
N PHE A 103 -1.46 2.05 -10.88
CA PHE A 103 -0.45 3.10 -10.94
C PHE A 103 -0.89 4.26 -10.06
N SER A 104 0.07 4.89 -9.41
CA SER A 104 -0.18 6.11 -8.64
C SER A 104 0.85 7.18 -8.99
N VAL A 105 0.41 8.41 -8.89
CA VAL A 105 1.22 9.61 -9.04
C VAL A 105 0.86 10.54 -7.90
N ALA A 106 1.85 11.11 -7.23
CA ALA A 106 1.58 12.13 -6.24
C ALA A 106 2.55 13.30 -6.36
N LEU A 107 2.05 14.47 -5.97
CA LEU A 107 2.78 15.72 -5.85
C LEU A 107 2.66 16.21 -4.42
N SER A 108 3.78 16.39 -3.75
CA SER A 108 3.88 16.81 -2.36
C SER A 108 4.46 18.22 -2.31
N LEU A 109 3.64 19.19 -2.00
CA LEU A 109 4.03 20.58 -1.75
C LEU A 109 4.06 20.82 -0.23
N GLU A 110 4.67 21.90 0.25
CA GLU A 110 4.97 22.15 1.68
C GLU A 110 3.92 21.65 2.70
N ASN A 111 2.65 22.02 2.51
CA ASN A 111 1.53 21.67 3.41
C ASN A 111 0.39 20.97 2.68
N PHE A 112 0.57 20.67 1.42
CA PHE A 112 -0.44 20.11 0.55
C PHE A 112 0.12 18.92 -0.22
N GLU A 113 -0.61 17.83 -0.25
CA GLU A 113 -0.27 16.65 -1.01
C GLU A 113 -1.47 16.25 -1.88
N PHE A 114 -1.21 16.11 -3.16
CA PHE A 114 -2.18 15.66 -4.16
C PHE A 114 -1.74 14.33 -4.72
N GLY A 115 -2.56 13.32 -4.57
CA GLY A 115 -2.32 11.98 -5.08
C GLY A 115 -3.44 11.53 -6.02
N PHE A 116 -3.05 10.78 -7.01
CA PHE A 116 -3.91 10.14 -7.98
C PHE A 116 -3.53 8.67 -8.11
N SER A 117 -4.51 7.79 -8.08
CA SER A 117 -4.31 6.36 -8.23
C SER A 117 -5.36 5.78 -9.18
N TYR A 118 -4.91 4.90 -10.06
CA TYR A 118 -5.78 4.16 -10.95
C TYR A 118 -5.40 2.69 -10.95
N SER A 119 -6.32 1.81 -10.63
CA SER A 119 -6.11 0.37 -10.67
C SER A 119 -7.16 -0.32 -11.54
N PHE A 120 -6.70 -1.27 -12.33
CA PHE A 120 -7.55 -2.03 -13.25
C PHE A 120 -7.30 -3.54 -13.11
N PRO A 121 -8.32 -4.35 -13.39
CA PRO A 121 -8.19 -5.80 -13.41
C PRO A 121 -7.34 -6.23 -14.63
N VAL A 122 -6.31 -7.05 -14.38
CA VAL A 122 -5.46 -7.62 -15.45
C VAL A 122 -6.08 -8.89 -16.01
N ARG A 123 -6.83 -9.60 -15.18
CA ARG A 123 -7.49 -10.85 -15.56
C ARG A 123 -8.99 -10.71 -15.36
N SER A 124 -9.72 -10.81 -16.47
CA SER A 124 -11.16 -11.07 -16.41
C SER A 124 -11.34 -12.51 -15.94
N MET A 125 -11.48 -12.72 -14.66
CA MET A 125 -12.04 -13.97 -14.14
C MET A 125 -13.46 -14.01 -14.68
N ALA A 126 -13.72 -14.90 -15.62
CA ALA A 126 -14.98 -15.06 -16.30
C ALA A 126 -16.17 -14.74 -15.39
N LYS A 127 -16.92 -13.70 -15.70
CA LYS A 127 -18.19 -13.30 -15.10
C LYS A 127 -18.17 -12.53 -13.76
N VAL A 128 -17.07 -12.33 -13.07
CA VAL A 128 -17.01 -11.42 -11.94
C VAL A 128 -16.37 -10.11 -12.41
N HIS A 129 -17.17 -9.07 -12.50
CA HIS A 129 -16.70 -7.73 -12.86
C HIS A 129 -15.88 -7.19 -11.69
N SER A 130 -14.56 -7.24 -11.81
CA SER A 130 -13.69 -6.46 -10.95
C SER A 130 -13.69 -5.03 -11.51
N PRO A 131 -14.26 -4.05 -10.82
CA PRO A 131 -14.28 -2.69 -11.33
C PRO A 131 -12.87 -2.11 -11.35
N SER A 132 -12.59 -1.24 -12.32
CA SER A 132 -11.46 -0.34 -12.22
C SER A 132 -11.73 0.65 -11.11
N ILE A 133 -10.71 0.94 -10.30
CA ILE A 133 -10.81 1.86 -9.17
C ILE A 133 -9.96 3.08 -9.48
N PHE A 134 -10.58 4.22 -9.36
CA PHE A 134 -9.97 5.53 -9.50
C PHE A 134 -10.06 6.25 -8.17
N GLU A 135 -8.93 6.73 -7.65
CA GLU A 135 -8.86 7.41 -6.36
C GLU A 135 -8.11 8.73 -6.51
N ILE A 136 -8.65 9.77 -5.89
CA ILE A 136 -7.98 11.05 -5.69
C ILE A 136 -7.77 11.22 -4.20
N ILE A 137 -6.55 11.54 -3.81
CA ILE A 137 -6.16 11.74 -2.43
C ILE A 137 -5.68 13.18 -2.27
N LEU A 138 -6.28 13.88 -1.33
CA LEU A 138 -5.91 15.23 -0.95
C LEU A 138 -5.53 15.21 0.54
N THR A 139 -4.30 15.60 0.83
CA THR A 139 -3.82 15.69 2.21
C THR A 139 -3.42 17.13 2.51
N PHE A 140 -3.91 17.67 3.61
CA PHE A 140 -3.51 18.97 4.13
C PHE A 140 -2.82 18.80 5.48
N ASP A 141 -1.62 19.32 5.61
CA ASP A 141 -0.90 19.33 6.88
C ASP A 141 -1.01 20.70 7.53
N PHE A 142 -1.80 20.78 8.60
CA PHE A 142 -1.99 21.99 9.42
C PHE A 142 -0.93 22.13 10.51
N SER A 143 0.03 21.22 10.62
CA SER A 143 1.07 21.22 11.64
C SER A 143 2.18 22.23 11.31
N LYS A 144 2.28 23.28 12.09
CA LYS A 144 3.37 24.29 11.97
C LYS A 144 4.76 23.74 12.30
N PHE A 145 4.88 22.55 12.88
CA PHE A 145 6.13 22.00 13.39
C PHE A 145 6.86 21.03 12.46
N ARG A 146 6.26 20.62 11.34
CA ARG A 146 6.86 19.61 10.43
C ARG A 146 7.31 20.21 9.11
N ARG A 147 8.23 21.15 9.16
CA ARG A 147 8.76 21.84 7.96
C ARG A 147 9.61 20.97 7.02
N ASN A 148 10.14 19.83 7.47
CA ASN A 148 11.20 19.11 6.75
C ASN A 148 10.83 17.70 6.26
N GLN A 149 9.58 17.25 6.40
CA GLN A 149 9.20 15.94 5.93
C GLN A 149 8.20 16.07 4.80
N ARG A 150 8.63 15.76 3.59
CA ARG A 150 7.83 15.82 2.37
C ARG A 150 7.55 14.39 1.87
N GLY A 151 6.34 14.14 1.37
CA GLY A 151 5.98 12.91 0.67
C GLY A 151 4.81 12.12 1.24
N PHE A 152 4.29 11.23 0.43
CA PHE A 152 3.07 10.44 0.67
C PHE A 152 3.12 9.59 1.96
N PHE A 153 4.31 9.10 2.35
CA PHE A 153 4.54 8.34 3.59
C PHE A 153 5.14 9.19 4.72
N LYS A 154 4.87 10.47 4.74
CA LYS A 154 5.37 11.45 5.72
C LYS A 154 5.19 11.03 7.18
N HIS A 155 4.10 10.38 7.52
CA HIS A 155 3.81 9.90 8.87
C HIS A 155 4.61 8.65 9.28
N LEU A 156 5.35 8.05 8.35
CA LEU A 156 6.22 6.90 8.61
C LEU A 156 7.67 7.31 8.85
N GLN A 157 8.04 8.55 8.54
CA GLN A 157 9.37 9.08 8.81
C GLN A 157 9.41 9.69 10.21
N THR A 158 10.01 9.00 11.15
CA THR A 158 10.32 9.55 12.48
C THR A 158 11.52 10.48 12.39
N ASP A 159 11.44 11.64 13.09
CA ASP A 159 12.48 12.67 13.19
C ASP A 159 13.79 12.08 13.74
N ASN A 160 14.71 11.66 12.87
CA ASN A 160 16.05 11.23 13.27
C ASN A 160 17.16 11.89 12.44
N TYR A 161 16.99 13.18 12.10
CA TYR A 161 18.10 14.01 11.62
C TYR A 161 18.19 15.29 12.47
N ARG A 162 18.90 15.16 13.57
CA ARG A 162 19.67 16.22 14.21
C ARG A 162 21.13 15.92 14.05
#